data_92cce0bc5c401f57fa566a0d53ec48f1
#
_entry.id   92cce0bc5c401f57fa566a0d53ec48f1
#
_cell.length_a   1.000
_cell.length_b   1.000
_cell.length_c   1.000
_cell.angle_alpha   90.00
_cell.angle_beta   90.00
_cell.angle_gamma   90.00
#
_symmetry.space_group_name_H-M   'P 1'
#
loop_
_entity.id
_entity.type
_entity.pdbx_description
1 polymer ?
#
loop_
_entity_poly.entity_id
_entity_poly.type
_entity_poly.pdbx_seq_one_letter_code
_entity_poly.pdbx_strand_id
1 'polypeptide(L)'
;MIAAQLTARFPNGMTSLAILLHVEQQTGSYGSAGLVLAATSVGQAVAGPITSRWMGAWGMRRVLALTLSVCVVAVLGLALLPLNVPGYMALGMIAGLSTPPVQAAVRTIYPKLVNSSQLTPLFSLDASLQEIIWVLAPVVITLVSTQIGTAVGLLLVAVVLVGGGAWFILSPEVGRVRIPRSRSALGKVVLKPPVLLATIIGFLLIGACSAVEVGVVATFEHGSLAAGLVLAVFAVGSLAGGLSFGHIPIGPWAMARRLTIVTVGLALTMFSLNEFWLGGTLIVAGIGVAPALAVLFAITTASVKFSETAEAFGWAGTGQLIGAAAGSAVAGFLVDATDPRGAYLAATLFAAAGLVVSIVFVRSFPDLRHRDASPHPDTEPVSYTHLTLPTILLV
;
A
#
# COMPACT_ATOMS: atom_id res chain seq x y z
N MET A 1 12.90 -2.96 14.20
CA MET A 1 11.96 -2.15 13.43
C MET A 1 11.26 -2.91 12.29
N ILE A 2 11.97 -3.60 11.36
CA ILE A 2 11.33 -4.31 10.22
C ILE A 2 10.26 -5.30 10.69
N ALA A 3 10.56 -6.20 11.63
CA ALA A 3 9.57 -7.14 12.16
C ALA A 3 8.38 -6.42 12.81
N ALA A 4 8.62 -5.39 13.63
CA ALA A 4 7.56 -4.65 14.29
C ALA A 4 6.59 -3.98 13.30
N GLN A 5 7.11 -3.36 12.23
CA GLN A 5 6.27 -2.73 11.22
C GLN A 5 5.49 -3.75 10.38
N LEU A 6 6.07 -4.91 10.07
CA LEU A 6 5.36 -5.98 9.35
C LEU A 6 4.22 -6.53 10.20
N THR A 7 4.46 -6.81 11.48
CA THR A 7 3.41 -7.24 12.40
C THR A 7 2.31 -6.18 12.55
N ALA A 8 2.67 -4.90 12.64
CA ALA A 8 1.69 -3.80 12.74
C ALA A 8 0.87 -3.61 11.45
N ARG A 9 1.38 -4.03 10.29
CA ARG A 9 0.70 -3.95 8.98
C ARG A 9 -0.08 -5.22 8.65
N PHE A 10 0.19 -6.34 9.34
CA PHE A 10 -0.45 -7.62 9.08
C PHE A 10 -1.99 -7.56 9.13
N PRO A 11 -2.62 -6.82 10.07
CA PRO A 11 -4.07 -6.63 10.11
C PRO A 11 -4.67 -6.05 8.82
N ASN A 12 -3.91 -5.27 8.03
CA ASN A 12 -4.42 -4.71 6.78
C ASN A 12 -4.84 -5.80 5.77
N GLY A 13 -4.13 -6.94 5.77
CA GLY A 13 -4.48 -8.08 4.92
C GLY A 13 -5.57 -8.98 5.52
N MET A 14 -5.88 -8.84 6.82
CA MET A 14 -6.86 -9.69 7.52
C MET A 14 -8.25 -9.04 7.60
N THR A 15 -8.29 -7.72 7.85
CA THR A 15 -9.49 -7.02 8.33
C THR A 15 -10.66 -7.11 7.35
N SER A 16 -10.42 -6.93 6.06
CA SER A 16 -11.49 -6.94 5.04
C SER A 16 -12.19 -8.30 5.00
N LEU A 17 -11.42 -9.38 4.99
CA LEU A 17 -11.97 -10.73 4.93
C LEU A 17 -12.62 -11.14 6.25
N ALA A 18 -12.04 -10.73 7.40
CA ALA A 18 -12.67 -10.94 8.71
C ALA A 18 -14.04 -10.28 8.83
N ILE A 19 -14.15 -9.01 8.38
CA ILE A 19 -15.41 -8.27 8.37
C ILE A 19 -16.42 -8.95 7.42
N LEU A 20 -15.97 -9.32 6.21
CA LEU A 20 -16.82 -9.99 5.23
C LEU A 20 -17.48 -11.25 5.82
N LEU A 21 -16.65 -12.17 6.32
CA LEU A 21 -17.10 -13.44 6.84
C LEU A 21 -18.00 -13.29 8.08
N HIS A 22 -17.65 -12.33 8.96
CA HIS A 22 -18.44 -12.12 10.18
C HIS A 22 -19.80 -11.50 9.89
N VAL A 23 -19.85 -10.43 9.09
CA VAL A 23 -21.11 -9.74 8.78
C VAL A 23 -22.00 -10.63 7.92
N GLU A 24 -21.46 -11.40 6.99
CA GLU A 24 -22.22 -12.39 6.22
C GLU A 24 -22.86 -13.42 7.15
N GLN A 25 -22.10 -13.99 8.09
CA GLN A 25 -22.62 -14.95 9.07
C GLN A 25 -23.72 -14.35 9.95
N GLN A 26 -23.60 -13.08 10.37
CA GLN A 26 -24.57 -12.42 11.25
C GLN A 26 -25.85 -11.98 10.52
N THR A 27 -25.74 -11.63 9.24
CA THR A 27 -26.84 -11.05 8.45
C THR A 27 -27.44 -12.02 7.43
N GLY A 28 -26.74 -13.12 7.12
CA GLY A 28 -27.09 -14.05 6.05
C GLY A 28 -26.98 -13.43 4.64
N SER A 29 -26.23 -12.31 4.47
CA SER A 29 -26.19 -11.54 3.24
C SER A 29 -24.80 -11.03 2.90
N TYR A 30 -24.23 -11.50 1.78
CA TYR A 30 -23.00 -10.97 1.20
C TYR A 30 -23.16 -9.51 0.75
N GLY A 31 -24.34 -9.09 0.32
CA GLY A 31 -24.63 -7.70 -0.02
C GLY A 31 -24.47 -6.76 1.19
N SER A 32 -24.99 -7.17 2.36
CA SER A 32 -24.80 -6.43 3.62
C SER A 32 -23.34 -6.36 4.02
N ALA A 33 -22.61 -7.48 3.92
CA ALA A 33 -21.17 -7.51 4.19
C ALA A 33 -20.39 -6.59 3.23
N GLY A 34 -20.76 -6.59 1.95
CA GLY A 34 -20.19 -5.69 0.95
C GLY A 34 -20.40 -4.20 1.28
N LEU A 35 -21.59 -3.83 1.78
CA LEU A 35 -21.85 -2.44 2.21
C LEU A 35 -20.95 -2.03 3.40
N VAL A 36 -20.74 -2.94 4.36
CA VAL A 36 -19.85 -2.67 5.50
C VAL A 36 -18.40 -2.53 5.03
N LEU A 37 -17.94 -3.37 4.10
CA LEU A 37 -16.61 -3.25 3.51
C LEU A 37 -16.45 -1.94 2.72
N ALA A 38 -17.46 -1.54 1.96
CA ALA A 38 -17.44 -0.27 1.25
C ALA A 38 -17.32 0.91 2.23
N ALA A 39 -18.08 0.91 3.33
CA ALA A 39 -17.98 1.92 4.38
C ALA A 39 -16.57 1.94 5.00
N THR A 40 -16.00 0.77 5.32
CA THR A 40 -14.64 0.65 5.85
C THR A 40 -13.61 1.22 4.87
N SER A 41 -13.70 0.87 3.59
CA SER A 41 -12.78 1.31 2.55
C SER A 41 -12.84 2.82 2.30
N VAL A 42 -14.05 3.41 2.30
CA VAL A 42 -14.23 4.86 2.22
C VAL A 42 -13.57 5.54 3.43
N GLY A 43 -13.78 4.99 4.64
CA GLY A 43 -13.12 5.48 5.85
C GLY A 43 -11.59 5.47 5.71
N GLN A 44 -11.00 4.38 5.25
CA GLN A 44 -9.55 4.25 5.05
C GLN A 44 -9.02 5.25 4.00
N ALA A 45 -9.73 5.40 2.88
CA ALA A 45 -9.33 6.31 1.81
C ALA A 45 -9.31 7.77 2.28
N VAL A 46 -10.27 8.18 3.10
CA VAL A 46 -10.34 9.54 3.68
C VAL A 46 -9.28 9.71 4.79
N ALA A 47 -9.11 8.70 5.63
CA ALA A 47 -8.20 8.75 6.77
C ALA A 47 -6.72 8.86 6.36
N GLY A 48 -6.32 8.19 5.28
CA GLY A 48 -4.93 8.08 4.88
C GLY A 48 -4.17 9.42 4.86
N PRO A 49 -4.57 10.40 4.05
CA PRO A 49 -3.92 11.71 3.99
C PRO A 49 -4.05 12.52 5.30
N ILE A 50 -5.21 12.45 5.96
CA ILE A 50 -5.51 13.23 7.15
C ILE A 50 -4.66 12.77 8.33
N THR A 51 -4.70 11.48 8.66
CA THR A 51 -3.96 10.91 9.78
C THR A 51 -2.45 10.99 9.55
N SER A 52 -2.00 10.79 8.30
CA SER A 52 -0.61 10.95 7.93
C SER A 52 -0.11 12.38 8.15
N ARG A 53 -0.92 13.39 7.82
CA ARG A 53 -0.61 14.79 8.09
C ARG A 53 -0.60 15.11 9.60
N TRP A 54 -1.52 14.54 10.36
CA TRP A 54 -1.55 14.73 11.82
C TRP A 54 -0.28 14.25 12.50
N MET A 55 0.44 13.29 11.93
CA MET A 55 1.74 12.85 12.48
C MET A 55 2.76 14.00 12.57
N GLY A 56 2.73 14.96 11.62
CA GLY A 56 3.56 16.15 11.68
C GLY A 56 3.05 17.22 12.65
N ALA A 57 1.72 17.28 12.91
CA ALA A 57 1.12 18.28 13.78
C ALA A 57 1.13 17.87 15.26
N TRP A 58 0.81 16.62 15.57
CA TRP A 58 0.62 16.11 16.93
C TRP A 58 1.72 15.13 17.37
N GLY A 59 2.58 14.73 16.44
CA GLY A 59 3.63 13.74 16.63
C GLY A 59 3.19 12.32 16.28
N MET A 60 4.09 11.57 15.69
CA MET A 60 3.85 10.24 15.14
C MET A 60 3.29 9.26 16.17
N ARG A 61 3.91 9.14 17.35
CA ARG A 61 3.46 8.21 18.40
C ARG A 61 2.03 8.48 18.87
N ARG A 62 1.66 9.76 19.04
CA ARG A 62 0.33 10.13 19.53
C ARG A 62 -0.74 9.78 18.51
N VAL A 63 -0.50 10.08 17.24
CA VAL A 63 -1.45 9.78 16.16
C VAL A 63 -1.60 8.27 15.98
N LEU A 64 -0.51 7.53 15.95
CA LEU A 64 -0.56 6.06 15.85
C LEU A 64 -1.29 5.43 17.05
N ALA A 65 -1.03 5.90 18.27
CA ALA A 65 -1.71 5.38 19.47
C ALA A 65 -3.20 5.70 19.45
N LEU A 66 -3.59 6.93 19.09
CA LEU A 66 -4.99 7.35 19.01
C LEU A 66 -5.74 6.53 17.96
N THR A 67 -5.21 6.46 16.74
CA THR A 67 -5.83 5.71 15.64
C THR A 67 -5.90 4.22 15.95
N LEU A 68 -4.85 3.64 16.53
CA LEU A 68 -4.85 2.25 16.97
C LEU A 68 -5.94 1.98 18.03
N SER A 69 -6.04 2.82 19.06
CA SER A 69 -7.03 2.62 20.13
C SER A 69 -8.46 2.69 19.59
N VAL A 70 -8.77 3.68 18.76
CA VAL A 70 -10.12 3.80 18.16
C VAL A 70 -10.40 2.64 17.22
N CYS A 71 -9.43 2.23 16.39
CA CYS A 71 -9.57 1.11 15.47
C CYS A 71 -9.84 -0.20 16.22
N VAL A 72 -9.09 -0.47 17.28
CA VAL A 72 -9.29 -1.67 18.13
C VAL A 72 -10.68 -1.68 18.75
N VAL A 73 -11.14 -0.55 19.31
CA VAL A 73 -12.50 -0.44 19.88
C VAL A 73 -13.56 -0.70 18.81
N ALA A 74 -13.41 -0.15 17.61
CA ALA A 74 -14.33 -0.39 16.51
C ALA A 74 -14.35 -1.86 16.06
N VAL A 75 -13.18 -2.50 15.93
CA VAL A 75 -13.06 -3.92 15.56
C VAL A 75 -13.65 -4.83 16.66
N LEU A 76 -13.41 -4.52 17.93
CA LEU A 76 -14.04 -5.24 19.04
C LEU A 76 -15.56 -5.05 19.06
N GLY A 77 -16.05 -3.85 18.73
CA GLY A 77 -17.48 -3.60 18.59
C GLY A 77 -18.10 -4.42 17.45
N LEU A 78 -17.40 -4.52 16.29
CA LEU A 78 -17.83 -5.39 15.18
C LEU A 78 -17.89 -6.87 15.60
N ALA A 79 -16.93 -7.33 16.40
CA ALA A 79 -16.84 -8.73 16.83
C ALA A 79 -17.86 -9.14 17.87
N LEU A 80 -18.20 -8.24 18.82
CA LEU A 80 -18.89 -8.59 20.07
C LEU A 80 -20.32 -8.06 20.17
N LEU A 81 -20.69 -7.03 19.39
CA LEU A 81 -22.01 -6.43 19.47
C LEU A 81 -22.96 -7.03 18.43
N PRO A 82 -24.17 -7.44 18.82
CA PRO A 82 -25.21 -7.83 17.88
C PRO A 82 -25.78 -6.55 17.23
N LEU A 83 -25.37 -6.24 16.01
CA LEU A 83 -25.73 -5.01 15.34
C LEU A 83 -26.65 -5.27 14.13
N ASN A 84 -27.42 -4.27 13.76
CA ASN A 84 -28.05 -4.20 12.44
C ASN A 84 -27.05 -3.72 11.37
N VAL A 85 -27.39 -3.85 10.10
CA VAL A 85 -26.51 -3.48 8.97
C VAL A 85 -26.00 -2.04 9.08
N PRO A 86 -26.82 -0.99 9.35
CA PRO A 86 -26.33 0.35 9.59
C PRO A 86 -25.33 0.47 10.74
N GLY A 87 -25.52 -0.30 11.82
CA GLY A 87 -24.58 -0.33 12.95
C GLY A 87 -23.24 -0.94 12.56
N TYR A 88 -23.22 -2.03 11.80
CA TYR A 88 -22.00 -2.62 11.23
C TYR A 88 -21.31 -1.64 10.27
N MET A 89 -22.07 -0.93 9.41
CA MET A 89 -21.52 0.09 8.51
C MET A 89 -20.88 1.23 9.29
N ALA A 90 -21.51 1.71 10.37
CA ALA A 90 -20.98 2.79 11.20
C ALA A 90 -19.67 2.39 11.87
N LEU A 91 -19.61 1.20 12.49
CA LEU A 91 -18.38 0.69 13.09
C LEU A 91 -17.31 0.36 12.05
N GLY A 92 -17.67 -0.18 10.89
CA GLY A 92 -16.76 -0.37 9.77
C GLY A 92 -16.16 0.95 9.28
N MET A 93 -16.97 1.99 9.12
CA MET A 93 -16.51 3.33 8.79
C MET A 93 -15.54 3.87 9.84
N ILE A 94 -15.85 3.74 11.14
CA ILE A 94 -14.97 4.16 12.23
C ILE A 94 -13.66 3.37 12.22
N ALA A 95 -13.69 2.06 12.02
CA ALA A 95 -12.50 1.22 11.87
C ALA A 95 -11.62 1.69 10.70
N GLY A 96 -12.25 1.99 9.55
CA GLY A 96 -11.58 2.54 8.38
C GLY A 96 -10.94 3.90 8.65
N LEU A 97 -11.71 4.86 9.20
CA LEU A 97 -11.26 6.21 9.53
C LEU A 97 -10.12 6.20 10.56
N SER A 98 -10.07 5.20 11.42
CA SER A 98 -9.06 5.05 12.47
C SER A 98 -7.97 4.03 12.13
N THR A 99 -7.89 3.51 10.92
CA THR A 99 -6.79 2.63 10.51
C THR A 99 -5.45 3.33 10.76
N PRO A 100 -4.54 2.73 11.57
CA PRO A 100 -3.27 3.37 11.89
C PRO A 100 -2.42 3.57 10.63
N PRO A 101 -1.88 4.78 10.37
CA PRO A 101 -1.09 5.07 9.16
C PRO A 101 0.34 4.52 9.27
N VAL A 102 0.49 3.24 9.62
CA VAL A 102 1.79 2.58 9.84
C VAL A 102 2.66 2.64 8.59
N GLN A 103 2.08 2.40 7.42
CA GLN A 103 2.80 2.39 6.16
C GLN A 103 3.41 3.76 5.82
N ALA A 104 2.64 4.83 5.99
CA ALA A 104 3.11 6.19 5.80
C ALA A 104 4.18 6.57 6.85
N ALA A 105 3.98 6.17 8.12
CA ALA A 105 4.94 6.38 9.19
C ALA A 105 6.29 5.72 8.90
N VAL A 106 6.28 4.45 8.56
CA VAL A 106 7.49 3.65 8.24
C VAL A 106 8.28 4.28 7.10
N ARG A 107 7.62 4.58 5.98
CA ARG A 107 8.26 5.15 4.79
C ARG A 107 8.79 6.57 5.03
N THR A 108 8.18 7.31 5.95
CA THR A 108 8.69 8.62 6.39
C THR A 108 9.92 8.48 7.30
N ILE A 109 10.02 7.40 8.08
CA ILE A 109 11.17 7.12 8.95
C ILE A 109 12.40 6.66 8.16
N TYR A 110 12.22 5.87 7.09
CA TYR A 110 13.30 5.25 6.32
C TYR A 110 14.44 6.20 5.92
N PRO A 111 14.18 7.42 5.38
CA PRO A 111 15.25 8.37 5.04
C PRO A 111 16.08 8.87 6.22
N LYS A 112 15.64 8.63 7.46
CA LYS A 112 16.35 8.98 8.71
C LYS A 112 17.06 7.80 9.34
N LEU A 113 16.90 6.58 8.82
CA LEU A 113 17.50 5.37 9.36
C LEU A 113 18.71 4.88 8.58
N VAL A 114 18.76 5.15 7.29
CA VAL A 114 19.77 4.63 6.39
C VAL A 114 20.43 5.74 5.58
N ASN A 115 21.61 5.46 5.06
CA ASN A 115 22.27 6.36 4.12
C ASN A 115 21.49 6.42 2.79
N SER A 116 21.66 7.50 2.06
CA SER A 116 20.97 7.74 0.79
C SER A 116 21.10 6.60 -0.23
N SER A 117 22.28 5.98 -0.31
CA SER A 117 22.54 4.84 -1.20
C SER A 117 21.74 3.57 -0.82
N GLN A 118 21.33 3.45 0.43
CA GLN A 118 20.58 2.30 0.95
C GLN A 118 19.06 2.49 0.91
N LEU A 119 18.59 3.71 0.60
CA LEU A 119 17.17 4.04 0.69
C LEU A 119 16.34 3.32 -0.39
N THR A 120 16.83 3.28 -1.63
CA THR A 120 16.15 2.54 -2.72
C THR A 120 16.10 1.03 -2.46
N PRO A 121 17.21 0.36 -2.07
CA PRO A 121 17.16 -1.03 -1.61
C PRO A 121 16.17 -1.27 -0.46
N LEU A 122 16.10 -0.34 0.50
CA LEU A 122 15.16 -0.46 1.62
C LEU A 122 13.70 -0.36 1.19
N PHE A 123 13.36 0.54 0.27
CA PHE A 123 12.02 0.59 -0.33
C PHE A 123 11.68 -0.67 -1.11
N SER A 124 12.65 -1.25 -1.81
CA SER A 124 12.47 -2.50 -2.53
C SER A 124 12.20 -3.66 -1.57
N LEU A 125 12.98 -3.74 -0.48
CA LEU A 125 12.75 -4.71 0.59
C LEU A 125 11.37 -4.54 1.24
N ASP A 126 10.97 -3.29 1.54
CA ASP A 126 9.64 -2.99 2.12
C ASP A 126 8.50 -3.45 1.20
N ALA A 127 8.60 -3.16 -0.10
CA ALA A 127 7.63 -3.60 -1.09
C ALA A 127 7.56 -5.13 -1.18
N SER A 128 8.71 -5.80 -1.21
CA SER A 128 8.80 -7.27 -1.26
C SER A 128 8.22 -7.93 -0.01
N LEU A 129 8.53 -7.40 1.18
CA LEU A 129 8.00 -7.95 2.44
C LEU A 129 6.49 -7.72 2.58
N GLN A 130 5.95 -6.71 1.92
CA GLN A 130 4.50 -6.47 1.89
C GLN A 130 3.75 -7.60 1.18
N GLU A 131 4.34 -8.24 0.17
CA GLU A 131 3.73 -9.39 -0.52
C GLU A 131 3.46 -10.56 0.44
N ILE A 132 4.34 -10.77 1.43
CA ILE A 132 4.14 -11.81 2.45
C ILE A 132 2.86 -11.57 3.24
N ILE A 133 2.55 -10.30 3.55
CA ILE A 133 1.32 -9.93 4.27
C ILE A 133 0.09 -10.29 3.43
N TRP A 134 0.11 -9.96 2.13
CA TRP A 134 -1.03 -10.21 1.24
C TRP A 134 -1.27 -11.71 0.97
N VAL A 135 -0.25 -12.56 1.12
CA VAL A 135 -0.39 -14.00 0.98
C VAL A 135 -0.82 -14.65 2.30
N LEU A 136 -0.12 -14.34 3.40
CA LEU A 136 -0.32 -15.05 4.66
C LEU A 136 -1.55 -14.57 5.44
N ALA A 137 -1.85 -13.27 5.40
CA ALA A 137 -2.93 -12.71 6.21
C ALA A 137 -4.33 -13.25 5.83
N PRO A 138 -4.72 -13.35 4.54
CA PRO A 138 -5.96 -13.99 4.13
C PRO A 138 -6.04 -15.46 4.54
N VAL A 139 -4.95 -16.22 4.41
CA VAL A 139 -4.92 -17.64 4.79
C VAL A 139 -5.19 -17.80 6.29
N VAL A 140 -4.46 -17.05 7.11
CA VAL A 140 -4.62 -17.11 8.57
C VAL A 140 -6.03 -16.74 8.99
N ILE A 141 -6.58 -15.65 8.46
CA ILE A 141 -7.90 -15.17 8.86
C ILE A 141 -9.01 -16.11 8.38
N THR A 142 -8.89 -16.66 7.18
CA THR A 142 -9.86 -17.65 6.66
C THR A 142 -9.87 -18.90 7.54
N LEU A 143 -8.69 -19.46 7.84
CA LEU A 143 -8.60 -20.65 8.69
C LEU A 143 -9.23 -20.42 10.07
N VAL A 144 -8.89 -19.31 10.73
CA VAL A 144 -9.45 -19.01 12.05
C VAL A 144 -10.96 -18.77 11.98
N SER A 145 -11.42 -17.99 11.00
CA SER A 145 -12.85 -17.65 10.87
C SER A 145 -13.71 -18.86 10.55
N THR A 146 -13.21 -19.79 9.72
CA THR A 146 -13.99 -20.97 9.30
C THR A 146 -13.88 -22.14 10.27
N GLN A 147 -12.74 -22.35 10.93
CA GLN A 147 -12.54 -23.49 11.83
C GLN A 147 -12.92 -23.22 13.30
N ILE A 148 -12.81 -21.95 13.74
CA ILE A 148 -13.04 -21.59 15.15
C ILE A 148 -14.27 -20.69 15.27
N GLY A 149 -14.41 -19.69 14.38
CA GLY A 149 -15.55 -18.79 14.32
C GLY A 149 -15.17 -17.39 13.84
N THR A 150 -16.10 -16.73 13.19
CA THR A 150 -15.87 -15.42 12.54
C THR A 150 -15.63 -14.29 13.56
N ALA A 151 -16.29 -14.34 14.72
CA ALA A 151 -16.01 -13.40 15.83
C ALA A 151 -14.57 -13.56 16.35
N VAL A 152 -14.10 -14.83 16.46
CA VAL A 152 -12.72 -15.12 16.87
C VAL A 152 -11.72 -14.60 15.83
N GLY A 153 -12.07 -14.65 14.54
CA GLY A 153 -11.30 -14.01 13.47
C GLY A 153 -11.12 -12.51 13.69
N LEU A 154 -12.19 -11.76 14.00
CA LEU A 154 -12.11 -10.34 14.31
C LEU A 154 -11.34 -10.06 15.62
N LEU A 155 -11.48 -10.91 16.64
CA LEU A 155 -10.69 -10.82 17.86
C LEU A 155 -9.19 -11.04 17.59
N LEU A 156 -8.84 -11.98 16.71
CA LEU A 156 -7.46 -12.15 16.26
C LEU A 156 -6.92 -10.89 15.59
N VAL A 157 -7.72 -10.25 14.70
CA VAL A 157 -7.35 -8.95 14.11
C VAL A 157 -7.07 -7.92 15.21
N ALA A 158 -7.93 -7.81 16.22
CA ALA A 158 -7.74 -6.87 17.34
C ALA A 158 -6.45 -7.18 18.13
N VAL A 159 -6.17 -8.44 18.42
CA VAL A 159 -4.95 -8.88 19.12
C VAL A 159 -3.70 -8.51 18.33
N VAL A 160 -3.68 -8.78 17.02
CA VAL A 160 -2.53 -8.44 16.16
C VAL A 160 -2.39 -6.93 15.99
N LEU A 161 -3.51 -6.18 15.90
CA LEU A 161 -3.50 -4.71 15.92
C LEU A 161 -2.84 -4.18 17.21
N VAL A 162 -3.26 -4.65 18.38
CA VAL A 162 -2.69 -4.21 19.65
C VAL A 162 -1.23 -4.63 19.77
N GLY A 163 -0.92 -5.90 19.57
CA GLY A 163 0.44 -6.42 19.74
C GLY A 163 1.42 -5.81 18.75
N GLY A 164 1.12 -5.87 17.46
CA GLY A 164 1.96 -5.31 16.39
C GLY A 164 2.01 -3.79 16.44
N GLY A 165 0.86 -3.14 16.63
CA GLY A 165 0.77 -1.69 16.74
C GLY A 165 1.54 -1.15 17.96
N ALA A 166 1.37 -1.74 19.14
CA ALA A 166 2.12 -1.37 20.33
C ALA A 166 3.63 -1.59 20.14
N TRP A 167 4.04 -2.74 19.61
CA TRP A 167 5.45 -3.01 19.32
C TRP A 167 6.05 -1.96 18.38
N PHE A 168 5.33 -1.59 17.32
CA PHE A 168 5.80 -0.56 16.40
C PHE A 168 5.85 0.82 17.08
N ILE A 169 4.80 1.24 17.78
CA ILE A 169 4.72 2.55 18.45
C ILE A 169 5.79 2.72 19.52
N LEU A 170 6.10 1.65 20.26
CA LEU A 170 7.14 1.64 21.30
C LEU A 170 8.55 1.55 20.74
N SER A 171 8.71 1.23 19.46
CA SER A 171 10.03 1.19 18.80
C SER A 171 10.76 2.52 18.95
N PRO A 172 12.07 2.52 19.29
CA PRO A 172 12.84 3.76 19.53
C PRO A 172 12.81 4.71 18.34
N GLU A 173 12.82 4.18 17.13
CA GLU A 173 12.85 4.92 15.88
C GLU A 173 11.62 5.81 15.70
N VAL A 174 10.43 5.29 16.05
CA VAL A 174 9.16 6.05 15.99
C VAL A 174 9.18 7.26 16.92
N GLY A 175 9.91 7.16 18.04
CA GLY A 175 10.03 8.27 18.99
C GLY A 175 11.12 9.29 18.65
N ARG A 176 12.18 8.84 17.94
CA ARG A 176 13.32 9.69 17.58
C ARG A 176 13.04 10.58 16.37
N VAL A 177 12.25 10.09 15.41
CA VAL A 177 11.94 10.83 14.20
C VAL A 177 10.81 11.82 14.46
N ARG A 178 11.12 13.11 14.38
CA ARG A 178 10.14 14.20 14.46
C ARG A 178 9.88 14.72 13.06
N ILE A 179 8.62 14.66 12.64
CA ILE A 179 8.16 15.25 11.37
C ILE A 179 7.81 16.71 11.67
N PRO A 180 8.43 17.70 11.00
CA PRO A 180 8.02 19.09 11.15
C PRO A 180 6.59 19.29 10.66
N ARG A 181 5.88 20.27 11.24
CA ARG A 181 4.53 20.61 10.78
C ARG A 181 4.59 21.20 9.37
N SER A 182 3.90 20.59 8.44
CA SER A 182 3.76 21.14 7.08
C SER A 182 3.01 22.48 7.10
N ARG A 183 3.54 23.47 6.39
CA ARG A 183 2.91 24.79 6.23
C ARG A 183 1.97 24.86 5.02
N SER A 184 2.03 23.88 4.11
CA SER A 184 1.16 23.82 2.95
C SER A 184 -0.28 23.42 3.35
N ALA A 185 -1.28 23.78 2.56
CA ALA A 185 -2.65 23.29 2.78
C ALA A 185 -2.74 21.79 2.47
N LEU A 186 -3.67 21.08 3.15
CA LEU A 186 -3.94 19.67 2.88
C LEU A 186 -4.27 19.48 1.39
N GLY A 187 -3.69 18.44 0.78
CA GLY A 187 -3.87 18.11 -0.63
C GLY A 187 -2.95 18.86 -1.60
N LYS A 188 -2.27 19.94 -1.20
CA LYS A 188 -1.31 20.60 -2.11
C LYS A 188 -0.16 19.68 -2.53
N VAL A 189 0.23 18.75 -1.69
CA VAL A 189 1.33 17.84 -1.96
C VAL A 189 1.00 16.88 -3.11
N VAL A 190 -0.25 16.41 -3.21
CA VAL A 190 -0.65 15.50 -4.29
C VAL A 190 -0.70 16.19 -5.65
N LEU A 191 -0.85 17.52 -5.68
CA LEU A 191 -0.83 18.30 -6.92
C LEU A 191 0.60 18.48 -7.50
N LYS A 192 1.64 18.13 -6.77
CA LYS A 192 3.00 18.09 -7.33
C LYS A 192 3.07 16.99 -8.40
N PRO A 193 3.50 17.31 -9.65
CA PRO A 193 3.42 16.34 -10.75
C PRO A 193 4.01 14.96 -10.44
N PRO A 194 5.20 14.81 -9.83
CA PRO A 194 5.72 13.48 -9.52
C PRO A 194 4.89 12.71 -8.48
N VAL A 195 4.29 13.42 -7.51
CA VAL A 195 3.43 12.79 -6.47
C VAL A 195 2.09 12.37 -7.06
N LEU A 196 1.48 13.23 -7.90
CA LEU A 196 0.25 12.92 -8.61
C LEU A 196 0.43 11.70 -9.51
N LEU A 197 1.50 11.69 -10.30
CA LEU A 197 1.82 10.56 -11.18
C LEU A 197 2.08 9.29 -10.39
N ALA A 198 2.81 9.38 -9.27
CA ALA A 198 3.02 8.22 -8.39
C ALA A 198 1.71 7.71 -7.81
N THR A 199 0.78 8.59 -7.43
CA THR A 199 -0.55 8.21 -6.93
C THR A 199 -1.40 7.55 -8.02
N ILE A 200 -1.41 8.09 -9.25
CA ILE A 200 -2.14 7.53 -10.39
C ILE A 200 -1.55 6.17 -10.79
N ILE A 201 -0.23 6.06 -10.87
CA ILE A 201 0.42 4.79 -11.23
C ILE A 201 0.21 3.76 -10.12
N GLY A 202 0.26 4.17 -8.86
CA GLY A 202 -0.08 3.30 -7.72
C GLY A 202 -1.51 2.77 -7.78
N PHE A 203 -2.48 3.64 -8.12
CA PHE A 203 -3.86 3.26 -8.39
C PHE A 203 -3.96 2.21 -9.52
N LEU A 204 -3.31 2.45 -10.65
CA LEU A 204 -3.35 1.57 -11.81
C LEU A 204 -2.65 0.23 -11.55
N LEU A 205 -1.49 0.25 -10.92
CA LEU A 205 -0.73 -0.96 -10.61
C LEU A 205 -1.47 -1.87 -9.62
N ILE A 206 -1.98 -1.30 -8.52
CA ILE A 206 -2.72 -2.08 -7.52
C ILE A 206 -4.09 -2.51 -8.07
N GLY A 207 -4.72 -1.69 -8.92
CA GLY A 207 -5.90 -2.10 -9.66
C GLY A 207 -5.66 -3.32 -10.57
N ALA A 208 -4.50 -3.36 -11.25
CA ALA A 208 -4.10 -4.53 -12.02
C ALA A 208 -3.92 -5.78 -11.14
N CYS A 209 -3.24 -5.64 -9.98
CA CYS A 209 -3.05 -6.75 -9.05
C CYS A 209 -4.38 -7.30 -8.53
N SER A 210 -5.30 -6.43 -8.12
CA SER A 210 -6.63 -6.85 -7.62
C SER A 210 -7.49 -7.48 -8.72
N ALA A 211 -7.34 -7.04 -9.97
CA ALA A 211 -7.99 -7.69 -11.11
C ALA A 211 -7.44 -9.11 -11.36
N VAL A 212 -6.13 -9.33 -11.16
CA VAL A 212 -5.51 -10.68 -11.21
C VAL A 212 -6.11 -11.59 -10.14
N GLU A 213 -6.28 -11.10 -8.91
CA GLU A 213 -6.89 -11.88 -7.83
C GLU A 213 -8.28 -12.36 -8.21
N VAL A 214 -9.12 -11.45 -8.74
CA VAL A 214 -10.46 -11.81 -9.24
C VAL A 214 -10.38 -12.83 -10.37
N GLY A 215 -9.46 -12.65 -11.33
CA GLY A 215 -9.28 -13.56 -12.45
C GLY A 215 -8.86 -14.97 -12.03
N VAL A 216 -7.94 -15.08 -11.08
CA VAL A 216 -7.51 -16.37 -10.55
C VAL A 216 -8.66 -17.07 -9.81
N VAL A 217 -9.39 -16.34 -8.95
CA VAL A 217 -10.55 -16.90 -8.24
C VAL A 217 -11.67 -17.33 -9.20
N ALA A 218 -11.89 -16.56 -10.28
CA ALA A 218 -12.90 -16.91 -11.30
C ALA A 218 -12.47 -18.08 -12.20
N THR A 219 -11.16 -18.29 -12.39
CA THR A 219 -10.66 -19.40 -13.23
C THR A 219 -10.70 -20.74 -12.54
N PHE A 220 -10.44 -20.76 -11.23
CA PHE A 220 -10.38 -21.98 -10.44
C PHE A 220 -11.58 -22.04 -9.49
N GLU A 221 -12.07 -23.26 -9.22
CA GLU A 221 -13.16 -23.45 -8.26
C GLU A 221 -12.82 -22.86 -6.89
N HIS A 222 -13.83 -22.30 -6.21
CA HIS A 222 -13.67 -21.69 -4.90
C HIS A 222 -13.00 -22.65 -3.91
N GLY A 223 -11.90 -22.19 -3.31
CA GLY A 223 -11.13 -22.98 -2.35
C GLY A 223 -10.17 -23.98 -2.97
N SER A 224 -9.99 -23.98 -4.30
CA SER A 224 -9.02 -24.89 -4.95
C SER A 224 -7.59 -24.54 -4.56
N LEU A 225 -6.77 -25.58 -4.35
CA LEU A 225 -5.35 -25.41 -4.09
C LEU A 225 -4.62 -24.68 -5.25
N ALA A 226 -5.08 -24.89 -6.49
CA ALA A 226 -4.52 -24.29 -7.69
C ALA A 226 -4.61 -22.76 -7.66
N ALA A 227 -5.76 -22.18 -7.25
CA ALA A 227 -5.90 -20.74 -7.10
C ALA A 227 -4.88 -20.15 -6.12
N GLY A 228 -4.75 -20.80 -4.95
CA GLY A 228 -3.76 -20.38 -3.95
C GLY A 228 -2.32 -20.49 -4.44
N LEU A 229 -1.97 -21.56 -5.14
CA LEU A 229 -0.63 -21.75 -5.71
C LEU A 229 -0.29 -20.72 -6.78
N VAL A 230 -1.22 -20.41 -7.67
CA VAL A 230 -1.03 -19.41 -8.73
C VAL A 230 -0.83 -18.00 -8.15
N LEU A 231 -1.60 -17.62 -7.13
CA LEU A 231 -1.38 -16.34 -6.42
C LEU A 231 -0.07 -16.32 -5.63
N ALA A 232 0.28 -17.45 -4.98
CA ALA A 232 1.56 -17.56 -4.27
C ALA A 232 2.75 -17.42 -5.22
N VAL A 233 2.67 -18.01 -6.41
CA VAL A 233 3.71 -17.92 -7.46
C VAL A 233 3.83 -16.47 -7.98
N PHE A 234 2.72 -15.76 -8.16
CA PHE A 234 2.71 -14.33 -8.49
C PHE A 234 3.45 -13.51 -7.41
N ALA A 235 3.15 -13.76 -6.14
CA ALA A 235 3.82 -13.08 -5.02
C ALA A 235 5.32 -13.44 -4.92
N VAL A 236 5.69 -14.70 -5.20
CA VAL A 236 7.12 -15.12 -5.28
C VAL A 236 7.82 -14.37 -6.41
N GLY A 237 7.18 -14.20 -7.57
CA GLY A 237 7.68 -13.36 -8.65
C GLY A 237 7.95 -11.92 -8.18
N SER A 238 6.99 -11.32 -7.47
CA SER A 238 7.11 -9.95 -6.93
C SER A 238 8.25 -9.84 -5.91
N LEU A 239 8.34 -10.78 -4.99
CA LEU A 239 9.43 -10.86 -4.00
C LEU A 239 10.80 -10.98 -4.70
N ALA A 240 10.95 -11.90 -5.64
CA ALA A 240 12.18 -12.12 -6.39
C ALA A 240 12.58 -10.87 -7.19
N GLY A 241 11.61 -10.24 -7.87
CA GLY A 241 11.82 -9.00 -8.60
C GLY A 241 12.27 -7.86 -7.68
N GLY A 242 11.61 -7.67 -6.54
CA GLY A 242 11.98 -6.66 -5.57
C GLY A 242 13.41 -6.81 -5.05
N LEU A 243 13.80 -8.02 -4.71
CA LEU A 243 15.18 -8.31 -4.25
C LEU A 243 16.20 -8.10 -5.36
N SER A 244 15.88 -8.52 -6.60
CA SER A 244 16.81 -8.45 -7.74
C SER A 244 16.98 -7.03 -8.28
N PHE A 245 15.94 -6.21 -8.28
CA PHE A 245 15.97 -4.86 -8.85
C PHE A 245 16.28 -3.75 -7.83
N GLY A 246 16.34 -4.08 -6.53
CA GLY A 246 16.51 -3.10 -5.46
C GLY A 246 17.81 -2.28 -5.52
N HIS A 247 18.85 -2.81 -6.16
CA HIS A 247 20.14 -2.16 -6.31
C HIS A 247 20.27 -1.32 -7.61
N ILE A 248 19.29 -1.39 -8.52
CA ILE A 248 19.38 -0.73 -9.82
C ILE A 248 19.02 0.76 -9.68
N PRO A 249 19.91 1.68 -10.12
CA PRO A 249 19.65 3.11 -10.05
C PRO A 249 18.37 3.52 -10.78
N ILE A 250 17.60 4.45 -10.18
CA ILE A 250 16.33 4.90 -10.69
C ILE A 250 16.54 6.10 -11.61
N GLY A 251 16.43 5.86 -12.93
CA GLY A 251 16.35 6.92 -13.93
C GLY A 251 14.90 7.22 -14.31
N PRO A 252 14.65 8.24 -15.16
CA PRO A 252 13.30 8.63 -15.60
C PRO A 252 12.48 7.48 -16.21
N TRP A 253 13.13 6.58 -16.93
CA TRP A 253 12.52 5.41 -17.58
C TRP A 253 12.33 4.20 -16.64
N ALA A 254 12.74 4.31 -15.39
CA ALA A 254 12.71 3.17 -14.47
C ALA A 254 11.30 2.64 -14.26
N MET A 255 10.30 3.52 -14.10
CA MET A 255 8.90 3.13 -13.93
C MET A 255 8.36 2.42 -15.17
N ALA A 256 8.56 3.01 -16.35
CA ALA A 256 8.09 2.42 -17.61
C ALA A 256 8.65 1.02 -17.84
N ARG A 257 9.97 0.81 -17.62
CA ARG A 257 10.60 -0.51 -17.77
C ARG A 257 9.99 -1.58 -16.86
N ARG A 258 9.68 -1.24 -15.61
CA ARG A 258 9.07 -2.17 -14.65
C ARG A 258 7.62 -2.48 -15.01
N LEU A 259 6.86 -1.46 -15.39
CA LEU A 259 5.48 -1.64 -15.84
C LEU A 259 5.38 -2.39 -17.19
N THR A 260 6.40 -2.32 -18.05
CA THR A 260 6.47 -3.17 -19.25
C THR A 260 6.50 -4.65 -18.87
N ILE A 261 7.31 -5.03 -17.87
CA ILE A 261 7.38 -6.42 -17.39
C ILE A 261 6.00 -6.87 -16.86
N VAL A 262 5.35 -6.03 -16.02
CA VAL A 262 4.01 -6.30 -15.52
C VAL A 262 3.01 -6.47 -16.65
N THR A 263 2.96 -5.50 -17.57
CA THR A 263 2.00 -5.49 -18.69
C THR A 263 2.19 -6.69 -19.63
N VAL A 264 3.43 -7.02 -19.97
CA VAL A 264 3.73 -8.19 -20.82
C VAL A 264 3.32 -9.48 -20.12
N GLY A 265 3.70 -9.67 -18.85
CA GLY A 265 3.31 -10.85 -18.08
C GLY A 265 1.79 -11.00 -17.99
N LEU A 266 1.05 -9.91 -17.77
CA LEU A 266 -0.42 -9.92 -17.72
C LEU A 266 -1.03 -10.15 -19.11
N ALA A 267 -0.51 -9.55 -20.18
CA ALA A 267 -1.00 -9.79 -21.53
C ALA A 267 -0.85 -11.26 -21.94
N LEU A 268 0.19 -11.93 -21.50
CA LEU A 268 0.41 -13.34 -21.80
C LEU A 268 -0.63 -14.25 -21.11
N THR A 269 -1.29 -13.83 -20.03
CA THR A 269 -2.35 -14.62 -19.39
C THR A 269 -3.57 -14.82 -20.30
N MET A 270 -3.77 -13.94 -21.27
CA MET A 270 -4.90 -14.01 -22.21
C MET A 270 -4.86 -15.22 -23.14
N PHE A 271 -3.69 -15.84 -23.35
CA PHE A 271 -3.54 -16.93 -24.32
C PHE A 271 -4.05 -18.29 -23.79
N SER A 272 -3.96 -18.54 -22.47
CA SER A 272 -4.41 -19.80 -21.90
C SER A 272 -4.76 -19.63 -20.41
N LEU A 273 -5.82 -20.30 -19.97
CA LEU A 273 -6.24 -20.39 -18.56
C LEU A 273 -5.68 -21.63 -17.86
N ASN A 274 -4.79 -22.38 -18.49
CA ASN A 274 -4.13 -23.51 -17.84
C ASN A 274 -3.28 -23.04 -16.65
N GLU A 275 -3.32 -23.78 -15.53
CA GLU A 275 -2.66 -23.41 -14.27
C GLU A 275 -1.14 -23.18 -14.41
N PHE A 276 -0.44 -24.03 -15.20
CA PHE A 276 0.99 -23.87 -15.44
C PHE A 276 1.32 -22.65 -16.29
N TRP A 277 0.48 -22.36 -17.29
CA TRP A 277 0.62 -21.17 -18.11
C TRP A 277 0.38 -19.90 -17.29
N LEU A 278 -0.73 -19.87 -16.52
CA LEU A 278 -1.04 -18.75 -15.64
C LEU A 278 0.05 -18.56 -14.59
N GLY A 279 0.51 -19.64 -13.96
CA GLY A 279 1.62 -19.58 -13.00
C GLY A 279 2.88 -18.97 -13.63
N GLY A 280 3.30 -19.46 -14.80
CA GLY A 280 4.48 -18.95 -15.49
C GLY A 280 4.39 -17.48 -15.90
N THR A 281 3.24 -17.07 -16.48
CA THR A 281 3.03 -15.70 -16.94
C THR A 281 2.85 -14.72 -15.76
N LEU A 282 2.21 -15.15 -14.67
CA LEU A 282 2.07 -14.36 -13.46
C LEU A 282 3.38 -14.22 -12.67
N ILE A 283 4.32 -15.20 -12.73
CA ILE A 283 5.69 -14.97 -12.25
C ILE A 283 6.30 -13.78 -12.99
N VAL A 284 6.21 -13.78 -14.31
CA VAL A 284 6.77 -12.68 -15.12
C VAL A 284 6.14 -11.35 -14.74
N ALA A 285 4.81 -11.29 -14.64
CA ALA A 285 4.12 -10.07 -14.18
C ALA A 285 4.57 -9.65 -12.79
N GLY A 286 4.63 -10.60 -11.85
CA GLY A 286 5.06 -10.38 -10.48
C GLY A 286 6.44 -9.75 -10.39
N ILE A 287 7.42 -10.21 -11.15
CA ILE A 287 8.79 -9.67 -11.17
C ILE A 287 8.82 -8.12 -11.34
N GLY A 288 7.82 -7.54 -11.98
CA GLY A 288 7.72 -6.08 -12.14
C GLY A 288 7.06 -5.34 -10.98
N VAL A 289 6.22 -5.99 -10.14
CA VAL A 289 5.32 -5.32 -9.19
C VAL A 289 6.08 -4.65 -8.04
N ALA A 290 6.80 -5.41 -7.21
CA ALA A 290 7.53 -4.84 -6.07
C ALA A 290 8.60 -3.82 -6.52
N PRO A 291 9.37 -4.03 -7.61
CA PRO A 291 10.27 -3.00 -8.12
C PRO A 291 9.55 -1.73 -8.59
N ALA A 292 8.35 -1.84 -9.17
CA ALA A 292 7.57 -0.65 -9.56
C ALA A 292 7.10 0.13 -8.32
N LEU A 293 6.62 -0.57 -7.28
CA LEU A 293 6.28 0.06 -5.99
C LEU A 293 7.48 0.73 -5.34
N ALA A 294 8.66 0.09 -5.35
CA ALA A 294 9.88 0.68 -4.81
C ALA A 294 10.27 1.99 -5.53
N VAL A 295 10.16 2.01 -6.87
CA VAL A 295 10.37 3.24 -7.67
C VAL A 295 9.35 4.32 -7.30
N LEU A 296 8.08 3.94 -7.17
CA LEU A 296 7.00 4.85 -6.77
C LEU A 296 7.29 5.49 -5.41
N PHE A 297 7.75 4.70 -4.43
CA PHE A 297 8.09 5.21 -3.09
C PHE A 297 9.33 6.12 -3.13
N ALA A 298 10.35 5.76 -3.87
CA ALA A 298 11.56 6.57 -4.04
C ALA A 298 11.24 7.92 -4.72
N ILE A 299 10.46 7.91 -5.80
CA ILE A 299 10.02 9.13 -6.51
C ILE A 299 9.19 10.02 -5.58
N THR A 300 8.23 9.45 -4.86
CA THR A 300 7.39 10.19 -3.91
C THR A 300 8.25 10.88 -2.86
N THR A 301 9.20 10.16 -2.24
CA THR A 301 10.08 10.70 -1.21
C THR A 301 10.98 11.80 -1.77
N ALA A 302 11.64 11.57 -2.90
CA ALA A 302 12.57 12.51 -3.52
C ALA A 302 11.92 13.81 -4.06
N SER A 303 10.59 13.85 -4.16
CA SER A 303 9.85 14.96 -4.78
C SER A 303 9.18 15.90 -3.77
N VAL A 304 9.30 15.61 -2.48
CA VAL A 304 8.63 16.36 -1.42
C VAL A 304 9.59 16.83 -0.34
N LYS A 305 9.17 17.83 0.46
CA LYS A 305 9.87 18.20 1.70
C LYS A 305 9.63 17.13 2.76
N PHE A 306 10.57 17.00 3.71
CA PHE A 306 10.44 15.99 4.77
C PHE A 306 9.14 16.13 5.56
N SER A 307 8.67 17.37 5.82
CA SER A 307 7.39 17.65 6.49
C SER A 307 6.15 17.21 5.68
N GLU A 308 6.28 16.99 4.38
CA GLU A 308 5.18 16.59 3.49
C GLU A 308 5.18 15.09 3.17
N THR A 309 6.26 14.37 3.52
CA THR A 309 6.47 12.96 3.12
C THR A 309 5.34 12.05 3.62
N ALA A 310 4.92 12.20 4.88
CA ALA A 310 3.85 11.39 5.45
C ALA A 310 2.52 11.60 4.70
N GLU A 311 2.16 12.85 4.40
CA GLU A 311 0.94 13.17 3.65
C GLU A 311 1.01 12.64 2.21
N ALA A 312 2.17 12.75 1.55
CA ALA A 312 2.37 12.22 0.20
C ALA A 312 2.15 10.70 0.15
N PHE A 313 2.67 9.96 1.14
CA PHE A 313 2.39 8.52 1.27
C PHE A 313 0.94 8.21 1.66
N GLY A 314 0.28 9.08 2.41
CA GLY A 314 -1.15 8.97 2.68
C GLY A 314 -1.97 9.03 1.38
N TRP A 315 -1.69 9.99 0.50
CA TRP A 315 -2.34 10.09 -0.82
C TRP A 315 -2.01 8.92 -1.74
N ALA A 316 -0.75 8.49 -1.79
CA ALA A 316 -0.35 7.32 -2.55
C ALA A 316 -1.10 6.05 -2.07
N GLY A 317 -1.24 5.87 -0.76
CA GLY A 317 -2.01 4.78 -0.17
C GLY A 317 -3.51 4.85 -0.51
N THR A 318 -4.11 6.04 -0.45
CA THR A 318 -5.51 6.26 -0.89
C THR A 318 -5.69 5.90 -2.37
N GLY A 319 -4.76 6.33 -3.24
CA GLY A 319 -4.77 5.94 -4.65
C GLY A 319 -4.73 4.43 -4.84
N GLN A 320 -3.87 3.74 -4.11
CA GLN A 320 -3.79 2.28 -4.14
C GLN A 320 -5.08 1.59 -3.68
N LEU A 321 -5.70 2.05 -2.59
CA LEU A 321 -6.97 1.50 -2.09
C LEU A 321 -8.11 1.68 -3.10
N ILE A 322 -8.24 2.87 -3.68
CA ILE A 322 -9.26 3.13 -4.71
C ILE A 322 -8.95 2.30 -5.97
N GLY A 323 -7.67 2.14 -6.31
CA GLY A 323 -7.22 1.30 -7.40
C GLY A 323 -7.61 -0.17 -7.22
N ALA A 324 -7.39 -0.72 -6.02
CA ALA A 324 -7.80 -2.07 -5.69
C ALA A 324 -9.30 -2.27 -5.89
N ALA A 325 -10.12 -1.37 -5.34
CA ALA A 325 -11.57 -1.43 -5.48
C ALA A 325 -12.03 -1.32 -6.94
N ALA A 326 -11.45 -0.38 -7.70
CA ALA A 326 -11.77 -0.19 -9.12
C ALA A 326 -11.35 -1.41 -9.97
N GLY A 327 -10.14 -1.94 -9.71
CA GLY A 327 -9.64 -3.12 -10.42
C GLY A 327 -10.49 -4.34 -10.20
N SER A 328 -10.85 -4.63 -8.93
CA SER A 328 -11.74 -5.74 -8.59
C SER A 328 -13.14 -5.57 -9.20
N ALA A 329 -13.71 -4.35 -9.14
CA ALA A 329 -15.03 -4.09 -9.69
C ALA A 329 -15.07 -4.25 -11.23
N VAL A 330 -14.09 -3.68 -11.93
CA VAL A 330 -14.01 -3.81 -13.41
C VAL A 330 -13.75 -5.26 -13.81
N ALA A 331 -12.86 -5.95 -13.09
CA ALA A 331 -12.57 -7.37 -13.34
C ALA A 331 -13.82 -8.23 -13.12
N GLY A 332 -14.53 -8.07 -12.01
CA GLY A 332 -15.76 -8.80 -11.72
C GLY A 332 -16.82 -8.58 -12.79
N PHE A 333 -17.08 -7.32 -13.16
CA PHE A 333 -18.04 -7.00 -14.22
C PHE A 333 -17.66 -7.65 -15.57
N LEU A 334 -16.37 -7.66 -15.93
CA LEU A 334 -15.93 -8.29 -17.19
C LEU A 334 -15.98 -9.82 -17.13
N VAL A 335 -15.75 -10.43 -15.97
CA VAL A 335 -15.94 -11.87 -15.77
C VAL A 335 -17.40 -12.25 -15.98
N ASP A 336 -18.34 -11.49 -15.37
CA ASP A 336 -19.78 -11.74 -15.53
C ASP A 336 -20.25 -11.54 -16.97
N ALA A 337 -19.65 -10.59 -17.69
CA ALA A 337 -20.02 -10.27 -19.07
C ALA A 337 -19.41 -11.23 -20.11
N THR A 338 -18.30 -11.90 -19.79
CA THR A 338 -17.56 -12.74 -20.75
C THR A 338 -17.21 -14.12 -20.17
N ASP A 339 -16.05 -14.21 -19.55
CA ASP A 339 -15.48 -15.39 -18.88
C ASP A 339 -14.30 -14.93 -17.98
N PRO A 340 -13.57 -15.82 -17.27
CA PRO A 340 -12.41 -15.42 -16.43
C PRO A 340 -11.35 -14.60 -17.16
N ARG A 341 -11.24 -14.69 -18.49
CA ARG A 341 -10.30 -13.85 -19.29
C ARG A 341 -10.64 -12.36 -19.18
N GLY A 342 -11.91 -12.01 -18.93
CA GLY A 342 -12.32 -10.62 -18.69
C GLY A 342 -11.54 -9.95 -17.57
N ALA A 343 -11.25 -10.67 -16.48
CA ALA A 343 -10.45 -10.15 -15.38
C ALA A 343 -8.98 -9.93 -15.77
N TYR A 344 -8.39 -10.87 -16.50
CA TYR A 344 -7.02 -10.70 -17.00
C TYR A 344 -6.91 -9.57 -18.04
N LEU A 345 -7.96 -9.37 -18.84
CA LEU A 345 -8.06 -8.20 -19.73
C LEU A 345 -8.09 -6.91 -18.90
N ALA A 346 -8.92 -6.83 -17.86
CA ALA A 346 -8.94 -5.68 -16.95
C ALA A 346 -7.55 -5.43 -16.36
N ALA A 347 -6.90 -6.46 -15.82
CA ALA A 347 -5.56 -6.37 -15.24
C ALA A 347 -4.54 -5.83 -16.27
N THR A 348 -4.57 -6.36 -17.51
CA THR A 348 -3.70 -5.91 -18.60
C THR A 348 -3.95 -4.45 -18.95
N LEU A 349 -5.21 -4.02 -19.05
CA LEU A 349 -5.57 -2.64 -19.37
C LEU A 349 -5.15 -1.66 -18.28
N PHE A 350 -5.34 -2.01 -16.99
CA PHE A 350 -4.84 -1.21 -15.88
C PHE A 350 -3.31 -1.06 -15.93
N ALA A 351 -2.58 -2.16 -16.13
CA ALA A 351 -1.12 -2.13 -16.22
C ALA A 351 -0.63 -1.34 -17.45
N ALA A 352 -1.27 -1.55 -18.62
CA ALA A 352 -0.96 -0.83 -19.86
C ALA A 352 -1.24 0.68 -19.70
N ALA A 353 -2.33 1.08 -19.07
CA ALA A 353 -2.61 2.47 -18.77
C ALA A 353 -1.51 3.09 -17.89
N GLY A 354 -1.05 2.37 -16.85
CA GLY A 354 0.09 2.78 -16.02
C GLY A 354 1.39 2.92 -16.82
N LEU A 355 1.65 1.99 -17.72
CA LEU A 355 2.80 2.05 -18.64
C LEU A 355 2.71 3.28 -19.55
N VAL A 356 1.57 3.51 -20.19
CA VAL A 356 1.35 4.68 -21.06
C VAL A 356 1.56 5.98 -20.27
N VAL A 357 0.96 6.13 -19.09
CA VAL A 357 1.18 7.29 -18.21
C VAL A 357 2.67 7.47 -17.91
N SER A 358 3.40 6.38 -17.62
CA SER A 358 4.83 6.45 -17.31
C SER A 358 5.68 6.87 -18.51
N ILE A 359 5.30 6.50 -19.72
CA ILE A 359 6.01 6.88 -20.96
C ILE A 359 5.70 8.34 -21.31
N VAL A 360 4.42 8.73 -21.32
CA VAL A 360 3.98 10.08 -21.70
C VAL A 360 4.59 11.14 -20.77
N PHE A 361 4.61 10.86 -19.48
CA PHE A 361 5.12 11.77 -18.46
C PHE A 361 6.54 11.46 -18.00
N VAL A 362 7.34 10.75 -18.79
CA VAL A 362 8.71 10.36 -18.42
C VAL A 362 9.59 11.53 -17.96
N ARG A 363 9.39 12.71 -18.55
CA ARG A 363 10.15 13.93 -18.21
C ARG A 363 9.77 14.52 -16.85
N SER A 364 8.63 14.13 -16.29
CA SER A 364 8.17 14.59 -14.97
C SER A 364 8.75 13.75 -13.81
N PHE A 365 9.39 12.62 -14.12
CA PHE A 365 10.03 11.81 -13.10
C PHE A 365 11.45 12.30 -12.81
N PRO A 366 11.84 12.40 -11.53
CA PRO A 366 13.20 12.80 -11.17
C PRO A 366 14.20 11.73 -11.59
N ASP A 367 15.39 12.16 -12.00
CA ASP A 367 16.53 11.29 -12.23
C ASP A 367 17.29 11.11 -10.90
N LEU A 368 17.20 9.91 -10.34
CA LEU A 368 17.84 9.54 -9.07
C LEU A 368 19.15 8.76 -9.27
N ARG A 369 19.69 8.66 -10.49
CA ARG A 369 20.95 7.95 -10.75
C ARG A 369 22.16 8.62 -10.09
N HIS A 370 22.10 9.96 -10.00
CA HIS A 370 23.16 10.80 -9.42
C HIS A 370 22.68 11.64 -8.23
N ARG A 371 21.46 11.38 -7.77
CA ARG A 371 20.83 12.05 -6.63
C ARG A 371 20.21 10.98 -5.76
N ASP A 372 20.24 11.18 -4.44
CA ASP A 372 19.59 10.26 -3.52
C ASP A 372 18.05 10.41 -3.53
N ALA A 373 17.36 9.39 -3.05
CA ALA A 373 15.91 9.39 -2.91
C ALA A 373 15.43 10.08 -1.62
N SER A 374 16.30 10.79 -0.91
CA SER A 374 15.95 11.50 0.31
C SER A 374 15.04 12.69 0.02
N PRO A 375 14.11 13.01 0.94
CA PRO A 375 13.23 14.15 0.80
C PRO A 375 14.03 15.46 0.89
N HIS A 376 13.49 16.52 0.27
CA HIS A 376 14.08 17.85 0.38
C HIS A 376 14.09 18.33 1.83
N PRO A 377 15.12 19.07 2.29
CA PRO A 377 15.11 19.71 3.59
C PRO A 377 13.98 20.75 3.67
N ASP A 378 13.41 20.92 4.87
CA ASP A 378 12.34 21.91 5.11
C ASP A 378 12.83 23.35 5.13
N THR A 379 14.12 23.56 5.51
CA THR A 379 14.82 24.84 5.45
C THR A 379 15.62 24.92 4.16
N GLU A 380 15.48 26.01 3.41
CA GLU A 380 16.43 26.29 2.33
C GLU A 380 17.82 26.41 2.95
N PRO A 381 18.87 25.81 2.32
CA PRO A 381 20.23 26.06 2.77
C PRO A 381 20.44 27.57 2.74
N VAL A 382 20.83 28.14 3.88
CA VAL A 382 21.25 29.54 3.92
C VAL A 382 22.45 29.64 2.96
N SER A 383 22.23 30.26 1.81
CA SER A 383 23.33 30.60 0.94
C SER A 383 24.17 31.58 1.73
N TYR A 384 25.31 31.11 2.24
CA TYR A 384 26.34 31.98 2.77
C TYR A 384 26.95 32.74 1.59
N THR A 385 26.19 33.71 1.08
CA THR A 385 26.76 34.75 0.23
C THR A 385 27.61 35.58 1.15
N HIS A 386 28.93 35.34 1.09
CA HIS A 386 29.98 36.18 1.61
C HIS A 386 29.83 36.61 3.09
N LEU A 387 30.25 35.74 4.01
CA LEU A 387 30.94 36.20 5.19
C LEU A 387 32.35 36.69 4.72
N THR A 388 32.44 37.90 4.22
CA THR A 388 33.68 38.63 4.23
C THR A 388 34.08 38.78 5.70
N LEU A 389 35.03 37.95 6.15
CA LEU A 389 35.72 38.19 7.41
C LEU A 389 36.22 39.64 7.39
N PRO A 390 35.89 40.47 8.40
CA PRO A 390 36.56 41.76 8.52
C PRO A 390 38.04 41.49 8.69
N THR A 391 38.84 41.93 7.73
CA THR A 391 40.29 41.95 7.85
C THR A 391 40.62 42.83 9.04
N ILE A 392 40.90 42.24 10.19
CA ILE A 392 41.48 43.00 11.31
C ILE A 392 42.89 43.31 10.88
N LEU A 393 43.09 44.56 10.45
CA LEU A 393 44.40 45.18 10.32
C LEU A 393 44.98 45.27 11.73
N LEU A 394 45.95 44.39 12.01
CA LEU A 394 46.89 44.59 13.09
C LEU A 394 47.88 45.74 12.68
N VAL A 395 47.75 46.85 13.34
CA VAL A 395 48.82 47.87 13.44
C VAL A 395 49.47 47.66 14.78
#